data_1771e6b47e49811ff415038c535462f5
#
_entry.id   1771e6b47e49811ff415038c535462f5
#
_cell.length_a   1.000
_cell.length_b   1.000
_cell.length_c   1.000
_cell.angle_alpha   90.00
_cell.angle_beta   90.00
_cell.angle_gamma   90.00
#
_symmetry.space_group_name_H-M   'P 1'
#
loop_
_entity.id
_entity.type
_entity.pdbx_description
1 polymer ?
#
loop_
_entity_poly.entity_id
_entity_poly.type
_entity_poly.pdbx_seq_one_letter_code
_entity_poly.pdbx_strand_id
1 'polypeptide(L)'
;MKDTQLRFEDFLKTPTLWESTPVYELSQFKIEQKSIGIDTEVDTKQRLGKYVERFVSHQLVNTEGISLIAENIQISKDRITLGELDCLFYKNEKPIHLEVIYKFYLYDPNKQGLHCWIGPNKKDCLVEKLEKLQQKQLPLLYSKECEKYLKSISLHSADFSQQVYFKAQLFLPLGKNPSINSLINKDCIVGFYCSPQSLTKFKNAKFFIPSKKDWLIIPHTNVDWMGYEKYLEESKTYLERQFSPLCWMKTTTGELKKFFLIWWGA
;
A
#
# COMPACT_ATOMS: atom_id res chain seq x y z
N MET A 1 1.86 17.46 -12.20
CA MET A 1 0.59 16.89 -12.66
C MET A 1 0.76 15.56 -13.40
N LYS A 2 1.61 15.43 -14.45
CA LYS A 2 1.79 14.14 -15.14
C LYS A 2 2.11 12.95 -14.20
N ASP A 3 2.98 13.15 -13.24
CA ASP A 3 3.39 12.07 -12.32
C ASP A 3 2.26 11.66 -11.35
N THR A 4 1.39 12.59 -10.95
CA THR A 4 0.26 12.28 -10.05
C THR A 4 -0.79 11.43 -10.78
N GLN A 5 -1.11 11.76 -12.03
CA GLN A 5 -2.01 10.97 -12.85
C GLN A 5 -1.48 9.55 -13.06
N LEU A 6 -0.21 9.40 -13.41
CA LEU A 6 0.41 8.07 -13.60
C LEU A 6 0.41 7.25 -12.30
N ARG A 7 0.74 7.88 -11.16
CA ARG A 7 0.66 7.21 -9.84
C ARG A 7 -0.75 6.76 -9.52
N PHE A 8 -1.75 7.57 -9.84
CA PHE A 8 -3.15 7.23 -9.62
C PHE A 8 -3.59 6.07 -10.51
N GLU A 9 -3.29 6.11 -11.81
CA GLU A 9 -3.63 5.04 -12.76
C GLU A 9 -3.00 3.70 -12.35
N ASP A 10 -1.74 3.70 -11.91
CA ASP A 10 -1.05 2.48 -11.50
C ASP A 10 -1.46 2.03 -10.08
N PHE A 11 -1.87 2.97 -9.20
CA PHE A 11 -2.58 2.62 -7.98
C PHE A 11 -3.88 1.88 -8.27
N LEU A 12 -4.67 2.33 -9.25
CA LEU A 12 -5.91 1.64 -9.65
C LEU A 12 -5.64 0.20 -10.07
N LYS A 13 -4.59 -0.04 -10.86
CA LYS A 13 -4.18 -1.37 -11.35
C LYS A 13 -3.66 -2.30 -10.24
N THR A 14 -3.24 -1.77 -9.09
CA THR A 14 -2.80 -2.63 -7.98
C THR A 14 -4.00 -3.39 -7.41
N PRO A 15 -3.97 -4.73 -7.37
CA PRO A 15 -5.09 -5.51 -6.84
C PRO A 15 -5.23 -5.39 -5.32
N THR A 16 -6.38 -5.77 -4.79
CA THR A 16 -6.58 -5.97 -3.35
C THR A 16 -5.87 -7.25 -2.88
N LEU A 17 -5.33 -7.20 -1.66
CA LEU A 17 -4.49 -8.26 -1.10
C LEU A 17 -5.22 -9.62 -0.95
N TRP A 18 -6.53 -9.59 -0.77
CA TRP A 18 -7.44 -10.74 -0.87
C TRP A 18 -8.73 -10.29 -1.55
N GLU A 19 -9.54 -11.21 -2.00
CA GLU A 19 -10.74 -10.87 -2.79
C GLU A 19 -12.03 -11.04 -2.00
N SER A 20 -12.60 -12.25 -2.00
CA SER A 20 -13.97 -12.50 -1.54
C SER A 20 -14.04 -13.03 -0.13
N THR A 21 -13.11 -13.91 0.24
CA THR A 21 -13.07 -14.50 1.58
C THR A 21 -12.45 -13.51 2.56
N PRO A 22 -13.15 -13.13 3.64
CA PRO A 22 -12.56 -12.27 4.65
C PRO A 22 -11.30 -12.87 5.26
N VAL A 23 -10.31 -12.03 5.50
CA VAL A 23 -9.07 -12.37 6.20
C VAL A 23 -9.07 -11.66 7.54
N TYR A 24 -8.92 -12.37 8.65
CA TYR A 24 -9.10 -11.81 10.00
C TYR A 24 -10.46 -11.11 10.18
N GLU A 25 -11.53 -11.71 9.61
CA GLU A 25 -12.90 -11.12 9.59
C GLU A 25 -13.00 -9.78 8.84
N LEU A 26 -11.92 -9.33 8.20
CA LEU A 26 -11.87 -8.08 7.45
C LEU A 26 -12.39 -8.30 6.03
N SER A 27 -13.48 -7.63 5.68
CA SER A 27 -14.07 -7.67 4.33
C SER A 27 -13.47 -6.56 3.46
N GLN A 28 -13.09 -6.92 2.22
CA GLN A 28 -12.60 -5.94 1.24
C GLN A 28 -13.74 -5.08 0.68
N PHE A 29 -13.49 -3.79 0.62
CA PHE A 29 -14.34 -2.87 -0.11
C PHE A 29 -14.15 -3.05 -1.62
N LYS A 30 -15.25 -3.17 -2.34
CA LYS A 30 -15.26 -3.29 -3.80
C LYS A 30 -15.73 -1.99 -4.43
N ILE A 31 -14.87 -1.39 -5.24
CA ILE A 31 -15.15 -0.20 -6.01
C ILE A 31 -14.72 -0.43 -7.46
N GLU A 32 -15.51 0.08 -8.40
CA GLU A 32 -15.17 0.03 -9.81
C GLU A 32 -13.92 0.88 -10.09
N GLN A 33 -12.98 0.29 -10.83
CA GLN A 33 -11.74 0.97 -11.20
C GLN A 33 -11.97 1.83 -12.43
N LYS A 34 -12.32 3.11 -12.23
CA LYS A 34 -12.46 4.07 -13.32
C LYS A 34 -11.22 4.97 -13.38
N SER A 35 -10.59 5.04 -14.55
CA SER A 35 -9.56 6.04 -14.81
C SER A 35 -10.24 7.40 -15.01
N ILE A 36 -10.09 8.26 -14.01
CA ILE A 36 -10.62 9.62 -13.99
C ILE A 36 -9.42 10.55 -13.87
N GLY A 37 -9.47 11.71 -14.55
CA GLY A 37 -8.42 12.72 -14.40
C GLY A 37 -8.32 13.18 -12.94
N ILE A 38 -7.09 13.26 -12.41
CA ILE A 38 -6.85 13.77 -11.06
C ILE A 38 -6.18 15.14 -11.14
N ASP A 39 -6.95 16.18 -10.83
CA ASP A 39 -6.48 17.60 -10.87
C ASP A 39 -6.04 18.09 -9.49
N THR A 40 -6.09 17.23 -8.47
CA THR A 40 -5.77 17.64 -7.12
C THR A 40 -4.26 17.78 -6.95
N GLU A 41 -3.79 18.95 -6.57
CA GLU A 41 -2.42 19.13 -6.04
C GLU A 41 -2.29 18.34 -4.75
N VAL A 42 -1.72 17.17 -4.85
CA VAL A 42 -1.44 16.36 -3.67
C VAL A 42 -0.11 16.80 -3.10
N ASP A 43 -0.12 17.29 -1.84
CA ASP A 43 1.08 17.71 -1.15
C ASP A 43 2.19 16.66 -1.26
N THR A 44 3.29 17.06 -1.89
CA THR A 44 4.42 16.19 -2.15
C THR A 44 5.19 15.78 -0.89
N LYS A 45 4.94 16.40 0.25
CA LYS A 45 5.59 16.10 1.54
C LYS A 45 4.87 15.02 2.35
N GLN A 46 3.64 14.64 1.98
CA GLN A 46 2.86 13.63 2.71
C GLN A 46 3.50 12.23 2.64
N ARG A 47 3.31 11.44 3.69
CA ARG A 47 3.68 10.01 3.69
C ARG A 47 2.84 9.25 2.66
N LEU A 48 3.38 8.17 2.10
CA LEU A 48 2.73 7.40 1.04
C LEU A 48 1.31 6.93 1.42
N GLY A 49 1.06 6.54 2.66
CA GLY A 49 -0.28 6.16 3.12
C GLY A 49 -1.29 7.30 2.91
N LYS A 50 -0.99 8.47 3.45
CA LYS A 50 -1.85 9.66 3.28
C LYS A 50 -2.00 10.09 1.82
N TYR A 51 -0.97 9.87 1.02
CA TYR A 51 -1.02 10.11 -0.42
C TYR A 51 -2.02 9.19 -1.11
N VAL A 52 -2.04 7.90 -0.75
CA VAL A 52 -2.99 6.90 -1.27
C VAL A 52 -4.42 7.16 -0.80
N GLU A 53 -4.63 7.59 0.44
CA GLU A 53 -5.96 7.98 0.94
C GLU A 53 -6.61 9.05 0.06
N ARG A 54 -5.82 10.00 -0.48
CA ARG A 54 -6.32 10.99 -1.44
C ARG A 54 -6.80 10.37 -2.75
N PHE A 55 -6.12 9.34 -3.21
CA PHE A 55 -6.55 8.59 -4.40
C PHE A 55 -7.87 7.87 -4.16
N VAL A 56 -8.02 7.27 -2.97
CA VAL A 56 -9.28 6.60 -2.59
C VAL A 56 -10.41 7.61 -2.45
N SER A 57 -10.17 8.75 -1.79
CA SER A 57 -11.15 9.84 -1.70
C SER A 57 -11.60 10.31 -3.09
N HIS A 58 -10.64 10.52 -4.01
CA HIS A 58 -10.94 10.89 -5.39
C HIS A 58 -11.79 9.81 -6.10
N GLN A 59 -11.50 8.51 -5.91
CA GLN A 59 -12.36 7.44 -6.44
C GLN A 59 -13.77 7.49 -5.85
N LEU A 60 -13.89 7.64 -4.53
CA LEU A 60 -15.19 7.64 -3.84
C LEU A 60 -16.10 8.76 -4.35
N VAL A 61 -15.60 9.99 -4.41
CA VAL A 61 -16.42 11.15 -4.85
C VAL A 61 -16.81 11.09 -6.33
N ASN A 62 -16.09 10.33 -7.15
CA ASN A 62 -16.37 10.14 -8.57
C ASN A 62 -17.09 8.81 -8.89
N THR A 63 -17.58 8.09 -7.86
CA THR A 63 -18.32 6.84 -8.04
C THR A 63 -19.80 7.08 -7.77
N GLU A 64 -20.64 6.72 -8.75
CA GLU A 64 -22.09 6.80 -8.62
C GLU A 64 -22.62 6.00 -7.43
N GLY A 65 -23.61 6.52 -6.73
CA GLY A 65 -24.18 5.89 -5.53
C GLY A 65 -23.30 6.01 -4.27
N ILE A 66 -22.18 6.75 -4.34
CA ILE A 66 -21.33 7.06 -3.19
C ILE A 66 -21.44 8.56 -2.85
N SER A 67 -21.62 8.85 -1.57
CA SER A 67 -21.62 10.22 -1.02
C SER A 67 -20.71 10.29 0.20
N LEU A 68 -19.62 11.04 0.09
CA LEU A 68 -18.63 11.19 1.16
C LEU A 68 -19.26 11.97 2.34
N ILE A 69 -19.14 11.44 3.56
CA ILE A 69 -19.57 12.07 4.81
C ILE A 69 -18.41 12.86 5.40
N ALA A 70 -17.28 12.17 5.62
CA ALA A 70 -16.09 12.77 6.19
C ALA A 70 -14.85 11.88 5.92
N GLU A 71 -13.67 12.50 5.96
CA GLU A 71 -12.39 11.81 5.82
C GLU A 71 -11.36 12.33 6.83
N ASN A 72 -10.38 11.48 7.18
CA ASN A 72 -9.27 11.84 8.08
C ASN A 72 -9.76 12.36 9.44
N ILE A 73 -10.77 11.69 10.03
CA ILE A 73 -11.41 12.12 11.26
C ILE A 73 -10.56 11.68 12.45
N GLN A 74 -9.90 12.64 13.10
CA GLN A 74 -9.14 12.37 14.31
C GLN A 74 -10.05 12.27 15.51
N ILE A 75 -10.01 11.12 16.19
CA ILE A 75 -10.72 10.87 17.44
C ILE A 75 -9.76 11.10 18.58
N SER A 76 -10.11 12.04 19.47
CA SER A 76 -9.26 12.44 20.60
C SER A 76 -10.03 12.40 21.91
N LYS A 77 -9.29 12.12 23.00
CA LYS A 77 -9.74 12.22 24.39
C LYS A 77 -8.69 13.01 25.17
N ASP A 78 -9.13 13.99 25.92
CA ASP A 78 -8.26 14.80 26.81
C ASP A 78 -6.97 15.29 26.10
N ARG A 79 -7.08 15.77 24.86
CA ARG A 79 -5.99 16.22 23.97
C ARG A 79 -5.05 15.08 23.49
N ILE A 80 -5.37 13.82 23.78
CA ILE A 80 -4.62 12.65 23.29
C ILE A 80 -5.37 12.09 22.09
N THR A 81 -4.72 11.95 20.94
CA THR A 81 -5.30 11.29 19.77
C THR A 81 -5.36 9.78 20.02
N LEU A 82 -6.58 9.24 20.03
CA LEU A 82 -6.84 7.80 20.16
C LEU A 82 -6.60 7.07 18.85
N GLY A 83 -6.91 7.72 17.73
CA GLY A 83 -6.73 7.21 16.38
C GLY A 83 -7.41 8.12 15.35
N GLU A 84 -7.51 7.60 14.14
CA GLU A 84 -8.13 8.29 13.01
C GLU A 84 -9.04 7.31 12.27
N LEU A 85 -10.19 7.78 11.79
CA LEU A 85 -11.03 7.08 10.82
C LEU A 85 -10.68 7.62 9.43
N ASP A 86 -10.30 6.73 8.50
CA ASP A 86 -9.83 7.18 7.19
C ASP A 86 -10.96 7.76 6.34
N CYS A 87 -12.09 7.02 6.16
CA CYS A 87 -13.23 7.49 5.39
C CYS A 87 -14.57 7.04 5.98
N LEU A 88 -15.53 7.96 6.03
CA LEU A 88 -16.94 7.70 6.25
C LEU A 88 -17.74 8.15 5.03
N PHE A 89 -18.60 7.30 4.47
CA PHE A 89 -19.41 7.63 3.29
C PHE A 89 -20.67 6.79 3.23
N TYR A 90 -21.67 7.24 2.46
CA TYR A 90 -22.80 6.44 2.06
C TYR A 90 -22.51 5.69 0.76
N LYS A 91 -22.92 4.42 0.70
CA LYS A 91 -23.02 3.65 -0.55
C LYS A 91 -24.45 3.12 -0.66
N ASN A 92 -25.21 3.63 -1.63
CA ASN A 92 -26.63 3.33 -1.77
C ASN A 92 -27.37 3.50 -0.43
N GLU A 93 -27.24 4.68 0.17
CA GLU A 93 -27.86 5.10 1.45
C GLU A 93 -27.38 4.33 2.70
N LYS A 94 -26.48 3.38 2.57
CA LYS A 94 -25.91 2.64 3.69
C LYS A 94 -24.58 3.26 4.12
N PRO A 95 -24.40 3.65 5.39
CA PRO A 95 -23.17 4.25 5.85
C PRO A 95 -22.08 3.19 6.01
N ILE A 96 -20.88 3.54 5.52
CA ILE A 96 -19.69 2.67 5.55
C ILE A 96 -18.55 3.43 6.22
N HIS A 97 -17.87 2.75 7.14
CA HIS A 97 -16.55 3.10 7.63
C HIS A 97 -15.52 2.28 6.87
N LEU A 98 -14.60 2.96 6.18
CA LEU A 98 -13.55 2.36 5.37
C LEU A 98 -12.16 2.71 5.91
N GLU A 99 -11.36 1.70 6.20
CA GLU A 99 -9.93 1.84 6.44
C GLU A 99 -9.14 1.58 5.15
N VAL A 100 -8.22 2.48 4.81
CA VAL A 100 -7.44 2.46 3.56
C VAL A 100 -6.01 2.01 3.83
N ILE A 101 -5.59 0.95 3.18
CA ILE A 101 -4.25 0.40 3.36
C ILE A 101 -3.56 0.17 2.02
N TYR A 102 -2.33 0.68 1.90
CA TYR A 102 -1.43 0.35 0.81
C TYR A 102 -0.07 -0.06 1.36
N LYS A 103 0.37 -1.29 1.07
CA LYS A 103 1.58 -1.87 1.65
C LYS A 103 2.46 -2.55 0.62
N PHE A 104 3.73 -2.67 0.98
CA PHE A 104 4.73 -3.47 0.28
C PHE A 104 5.23 -4.53 1.24
N TYR A 105 5.16 -5.80 0.84
CA TYR A 105 5.65 -6.90 1.66
C TYR A 105 6.60 -7.79 0.89
N LEU A 106 7.60 -8.31 1.59
CA LEU A 106 8.57 -9.29 1.13
C LEU A 106 8.25 -10.64 1.77
N TYR A 107 8.35 -11.71 1.01
CA TYR A 107 8.14 -13.06 1.51
C TYR A 107 9.36 -13.55 2.30
N ASP A 108 9.22 -13.78 3.60
CA ASP A 108 10.27 -14.38 4.45
C ASP A 108 10.08 -15.91 4.49
N PRO A 109 10.99 -16.70 3.88
CA PRO A 109 10.87 -18.15 3.82
C PRO A 109 11.07 -18.85 5.18
N ASN A 110 11.54 -18.13 6.19
CA ASN A 110 11.75 -18.68 7.54
C ASN A 110 10.50 -18.57 8.42
N LYS A 111 9.42 -17.96 7.91
CA LYS A 111 8.16 -17.79 8.60
C LYS A 111 7.04 -18.56 7.91
N GLN A 112 5.94 -18.82 8.64
CA GLN A 112 4.82 -19.60 8.13
C GLN A 112 3.54 -18.78 8.03
N GLY A 113 2.60 -19.23 7.18
CA GLY A 113 1.29 -18.64 7.02
C GLY A 113 1.38 -17.18 6.56
N LEU A 114 0.57 -16.31 7.14
CA LEU A 114 0.56 -14.88 6.82
C LEU A 114 1.73 -14.11 7.46
N HIS A 115 2.41 -14.68 8.45
CA HIS A 115 3.60 -14.09 9.06
C HIS A 115 4.80 -14.01 8.12
N CYS A 116 4.79 -14.80 7.01
CA CYS A 116 5.87 -14.72 6.01
C CYS A 116 5.92 -13.37 5.27
N TRP A 117 4.87 -12.55 5.33
CA TRP A 117 4.83 -11.26 4.68
C TRP A 117 5.32 -10.15 5.61
N ILE A 118 6.57 -9.73 5.43
CA ILE A 118 7.26 -8.71 6.25
C ILE A 118 7.46 -7.43 5.46
N GLY A 119 7.47 -6.30 6.15
CA GLY A 119 7.82 -5.01 5.55
C GLY A 119 9.29 -4.99 5.09
N PRO A 120 9.64 -4.23 4.03
CA PRO A 120 10.98 -4.23 3.43
C PRO A 120 12.13 -3.92 4.40
N ASN A 121 11.85 -3.21 5.48
CA ASN A 121 12.81 -2.84 6.52
C ASN A 121 12.66 -3.66 7.82
N LYS A 122 11.87 -4.75 7.80
CA LYS A 122 11.60 -5.61 8.98
C LYS A 122 10.98 -4.89 10.18
N LYS A 123 10.31 -3.76 9.96
CA LYS A 123 9.70 -2.95 11.03
C LYS A 123 8.23 -3.28 11.28
N ASP A 124 7.60 -4.00 10.38
CA ASP A 124 6.20 -4.43 10.45
C ASP A 124 5.99 -5.73 9.65
N CYS A 125 4.88 -6.39 9.87
CA CYS A 125 4.45 -7.53 9.07
C CYS A 125 2.94 -7.46 8.78
N LEU A 126 2.48 -8.32 7.87
CA LEU A 126 1.07 -8.38 7.48
C LEU A 126 0.16 -8.69 8.68
N VAL A 127 0.52 -9.69 9.49
CA VAL A 127 -0.32 -10.12 10.63
C VAL A 127 -0.49 -8.97 11.63
N GLU A 128 0.59 -8.28 12.02
CA GLU A 128 0.51 -7.11 12.93
C GLU A 128 -0.41 -6.01 12.37
N LYS A 129 -0.42 -5.81 11.04
CA LYS A 129 -1.32 -4.83 10.43
C LYS A 129 -2.77 -5.29 10.46
N LEU A 130 -3.04 -6.58 10.20
CA LEU A 130 -4.39 -7.16 10.28
C LEU A 130 -4.94 -7.10 11.71
N GLU A 131 -4.14 -7.49 12.70
CA GLU A 131 -4.50 -7.40 14.11
C GLU A 131 -4.77 -5.95 14.54
N LYS A 132 -3.93 -5.01 14.10
CA LYS A 132 -4.16 -3.59 14.39
C LYS A 132 -5.47 -3.08 13.79
N LEU A 133 -5.82 -3.50 12.58
CA LEU A 133 -7.11 -3.16 11.95
C LEU A 133 -8.28 -3.72 12.78
N GLN A 134 -8.23 -5.02 13.09
CA GLN A 134 -9.29 -5.73 13.80
C GLN A 134 -9.46 -5.26 15.25
N GLN A 135 -8.35 -5.03 15.96
CA GLN A 135 -8.39 -4.79 17.41
C GLN A 135 -8.38 -3.31 17.80
N LYS A 136 -7.95 -2.41 16.90
CA LYS A 136 -7.76 -0.99 17.23
C LYS A 136 -8.43 -0.03 16.26
N GLN A 137 -8.15 -0.15 14.94
CA GLN A 137 -8.61 0.86 13.99
C GLN A 137 -10.12 0.78 13.76
N LEU A 138 -10.64 -0.39 13.37
CA LEU A 138 -12.08 -0.56 13.17
C LEU A 138 -12.89 -0.37 14.46
N PRO A 139 -12.50 -0.91 15.64
CA PRO A 139 -13.23 -0.68 16.88
C PRO A 139 -13.26 0.79 17.33
N LEU A 140 -12.38 1.64 16.85
CA LEU A 140 -12.39 3.07 17.17
C LEU A 140 -13.73 3.74 16.86
N LEU A 141 -14.44 3.29 15.82
CA LEU A 141 -15.79 3.76 15.46
C LEU A 141 -16.79 3.63 16.61
N TYR A 142 -16.65 2.58 17.44
CA TYR A 142 -17.55 2.30 18.56
C TYR A 142 -17.11 2.90 19.89
N SER A 143 -16.02 3.70 19.88
CA SER A 143 -15.56 4.38 21.08
C SER A 143 -16.55 5.48 21.50
N LYS A 144 -16.62 5.77 22.81
CA LYS A 144 -17.45 6.86 23.35
C LYS A 144 -17.10 8.22 22.73
N GLU A 145 -15.84 8.43 22.42
CA GLU A 145 -15.32 9.64 21.80
C GLU A 145 -15.78 9.77 20.35
N CYS A 146 -15.76 8.68 19.60
CA CYS A 146 -16.26 8.65 18.22
C CYS A 146 -17.80 8.82 18.18
N GLU A 147 -18.52 8.16 19.09
CA GLU A 147 -19.98 8.29 19.18
C GLU A 147 -20.43 9.75 19.42
N LYS A 148 -19.65 10.54 20.21
CA LYS A 148 -19.90 11.97 20.37
C LYS A 148 -19.79 12.73 19.04
N TYR A 149 -18.75 12.42 18.25
CA TYR A 149 -18.56 13.00 16.93
C TYR A 149 -19.71 12.61 15.99
N LEU A 150 -20.06 11.33 15.91
CA LEU A 150 -21.12 10.85 15.04
C LEU A 150 -22.47 11.51 15.37
N LYS A 151 -22.83 11.63 16.65
CA LYS A 151 -24.05 12.33 17.08
C LYS A 151 -24.07 13.82 16.65
N SER A 152 -22.92 14.48 16.62
CA SER A 152 -22.83 15.88 16.15
C SER A 152 -23.18 16.04 14.67
N ILE A 153 -23.10 14.96 13.89
CA ILE A 153 -23.51 14.90 12.48
C ILE A 153 -24.75 14.03 12.26
N SER A 154 -25.54 13.79 13.32
CA SER A 154 -26.81 13.05 13.30
C SER A 154 -26.65 11.60 12.83
N LEU A 155 -25.56 10.94 13.20
CA LEU A 155 -25.26 9.53 12.90
C LEU A 155 -24.99 8.74 14.18
N HIS A 156 -25.09 7.40 14.08
CA HIS A 156 -24.77 6.47 15.15
C HIS A 156 -23.82 5.39 14.65
N SER A 157 -22.87 4.96 15.50
CA SER A 157 -21.90 3.93 15.14
C SER A 157 -22.53 2.60 14.74
N ALA A 158 -23.70 2.27 15.31
CA ALA A 158 -24.45 1.04 15.00
C ALA A 158 -24.98 0.97 13.55
N ASP A 159 -25.12 2.10 12.88
CA ASP A 159 -25.65 2.15 11.51
C ASP A 159 -24.58 1.76 10.47
N PHE A 160 -23.30 1.86 10.84
CA PHE A 160 -22.18 1.65 9.93
C PHE A 160 -21.84 0.18 9.71
N SER A 161 -21.66 -0.20 8.46
CA SER A 161 -20.86 -1.37 8.12
C SER A 161 -19.38 -0.98 8.01
N GLN A 162 -18.48 -1.91 8.36
CA GLN A 162 -17.04 -1.67 8.32
C GLN A 162 -16.37 -2.51 7.25
N GLN A 163 -15.49 -1.89 6.48
CA GLN A 163 -14.73 -2.55 5.42
C GLN A 163 -13.29 -2.01 5.38
N VAL A 164 -12.43 -2.73 4.71
CA VAL A 164 -11.05 -2.27 4.44
C VAL A 164 -10.81 -2.21 2.93
N TYR A 165 -10.03 -1.24 2.48
CA TYR A 165 -9.51 -1.20 1.12
C TYR A 165 -8.01 -1.45 1.18
N PHE A 166 -7.66 -2.74 1.21
CA PHE A 166 -6.29 -3.18 1.41
C PHE A 166 -5.66 -3.61 0.09
N LYS A 167 -4.88 -2.72 -0.51
CA LYS A 167 -4.03 -3.01 -1.66
C LYS A 167 -2.60 -3.27 -1.23
N ALA A 168 -1.90 -4.17 -1.92
CA ALA A 168 -0.49 -4.45 -1.64
C ALA A 168 0.29 -4.83 -2.90
N GLN A 169 1.58 -4.59 -2.85
CA GLN A 169 2.55 -5.14 -3.79
C GLN A 169 3.43 -6.14 -3.04
N LEU A 170 3.53 -7.36 -3.54
CA LEU A 170 4.23 -8.47 -2.92
C LEU A 170 5.47 -8.84 -3.73
N PHE A 171 6.54 -9.22 -3.01
CA PHE A 171 7.84 -9.53 -3.61
C PHE A 171 8.38 -10.85 -3.08
N LEU A 172 8.83 -11.73 -3.96
CA LEU A 172 9.40 -13.02 -3.62
C LEU A 172 10.93 -12.98 -3.58
N PRO A 173 11.59 -13.89 -2.87
CA PRO A 173 13.05 -13.99 -2.94
C PRO A 173 13.51 -14.26 -4.39
N LEU A 174 14.57 -13.63 -4.85
CA LEU A 174 15.11 -13.83 -6.19
C LEU A 174 15.33 -15.31 -6.49
N GLY A 175 14.74 -15.78 -7.60
CA GLY A 175 14.88 -17.16 -8.09
C GLY A 175 14.15 -18.22 -7.25
N LYS A 176 13.30 -17.82 -6.30
CA LYS A 176 12.45 -18.74 -5.53
C LYS A 176 10.98 -18.55 -5.88
N ASN A 177 10.24 -19.63 -5.89
CA ASN A 177 8.79 -19.63 -6.12
C ASN A 177 8.10 -20.41 -4.98
N PRO A 178 7.95 -19.81 -3.78
CA PRO A 178 7.34 -20.47 -2.63
C PRO A 178 5.85 -20.71 -2.86
N SER A 179 5.29 -21.69 -2.14
CA SER A 179 3.85 -21.87 -2.08
C SER A 179 3.21 -20.70 -1.31
N ILE A 180 2.31 -19.98 -1.97
CA ILE A 180 1.60 -18.83 -1.39
C ILE A 180 0.28 -19.30 -0.79
N ASN A 181 -0.03 -18.81 0.41
CA ASN A 181 -1.29 -19.04 1.09
C ASN A 181 -2.47 -18.65 0.18
N SER A 182 -3.46 -19.54 0.07
CA SER A 182 -4.63 -19.36 -0.83
C SER A 182 -5.50 -18.15 -0.50
N LEU A 183 -5.41 -17.60 0.70
CA LEU A 183 -6.10 -16.37 1.08
C LEU A 183 -5.49 -15.12 0.44
N ILE A 184 -4.25 -15.20 -0.03
CA ILE A 184 -3.55 -14.06 -0.65
C ILE A 184 -3.78 -14.07 -2.15
N ASN A 185 -4.20 -12.92 -2.67
CA ASN A 185 -4.30 -12.71 -4.10
C ASN A 185 -2.90 -12.72 -4.75
N LYS A 186 -2.65 -13.71 -5.60
CA LYS A 186 -1.35 -13.89 -6.25
C LYS A 186 -1.03 -12.79 -7.25
N ASP A 187 -2.02 -12.08 -7.77
CA ASP A 187 -1.82 -10.96 -8.68
C ASP A 187 -1.14 -9.75 -8.00
N CYS A 188 -1.11 -9.75 -6.65
CA CYS A 188 -0.31 -8.80 -5.88
C CYS A 188 1.20 -9.04 -6.00
N ILE A 189 1.66 -10.20 -6.51
CA ILE A 189 3.09 -10.52 -6.66
C ILE A 189 3.61 -9.83 -7.91
N VAL A 190 4.33 -8.73 -7.70
CA VAL A 190 4.76 -7.84 -8.79
C VAL A 190 6.28 -7.82 -9.02
N GLY A 191 7.04 -8.59 -8.22
CA GLY A 191 8.48 -8.57 -8.36
C GLY A 191 9.21 -9.46 -7.36
N PHE A 192 10.50 -9.18 -7.21
CA PHE A 192 11.38 -9.94 -6.33
C PHE A 192 12.15 -9.03 -5.37
N TYR A 193 12.86 -9.64 -4.44
CA TYR A 193 13.87 -8.93 -3.64
C TYR A 193 15.17 -9.73 -3.62
N CYS A 194 16.28 -9.02 -3.46
CA CYS A 194 17.60 -9.62 -3.38
C CYS A 194 18.57 -8.77 -2.54
N SER A 195 19.65 -9.40 -2.08
CA SER A 195 20.80 -8.71 -1.48
C SER A 195 21.74 -8.14 -2.55
N PRO A 196 22.62 -7.19 -2.19
CA PRO A 196 23.62 -6.63 -3.12
C PRO A 196 24.50 -7.69 -3.79
N GLN A 197 24.87 -8.73 -3.07
CA GLN A 197 25.71 -9.84 -3.61
C GLN A 197 25.01 -10.56 -4.78
N SER A 198 23.69 -10.69 -4.69
CA SER A 198 22.90 -11.34 -5.74
C SER A 198 22.77 -10.54 -7.03
N LEU A 199 23.02 -9.21 -6.97
CA LEU A 199 22.95 -8.31 -8.14
C LEU A 199 24.08 -8.54 -9.15
N THR A 200 25.17 -9.21 -8.78
CA THR A 200 26.27 -9.53 -9.70
C THR A 200 25.81 -10.29 -10.94
N LYS A 201 24.67 -11.01 -10.83
CA LYS A 201 24.02 -11.71 -11.95
C LYS A 201 23.47 -10.77 -13.03
N PHE A 202 23.32 -9.48 -12.70
CA PHE A 202 22.66 -8.49 -13.54
C PHE A 202 23.59 -7.32 -13.94
N LYS A 203 24.90 -7.54 -13.99
CA LYS A 203 25.90 -6.50 -14.32
C LYS A 203 25.61 -5.76 -15.63
N ASN A 204 25.01 -6.44 -16.61
CA ASN A 204 24.69 -5.87 -17.91
C ASN A 204 23.27 -5.23 -17.97
N ALA A 205 22.50 -5.25 -16.89
CA ALA A 205 21.20 -4.58 -16.82
C ALA A 205 21.37 -3.07 -16.56
N LYS A 206 20.26 -2.36 -16.74
CA LYS A 206 20.13 -0.96 -16.33
C LYS A 206 19.19 -0.87 -15.12
N PHE A 207 19.40 0.13 -14.27
CA PHE A 207 18.71 0.29 -13.00
C PHE A 207 18.16 1.70 -12.84
N PHE A 208 17.11 1.82 -12.03
CA PHE A 208 16.54 3.09 -11.61
C PHE A 208 16.04 2.97 -10.16
N ILE A 209 16.21 4.01 -9.36
CA ILE A 209 15.72 4.09 -7.98
C ILE A 209 14.62 5.15 -7.94
N PRO A 210 13.34 4.75 -7.97
CA PRO A 210 12.22 5.68 -7.91
C PRO A 210 12.10 6.35 -6.54
N SER A 211 11.50 7.55 -6.52
CA SER A 211 11.10 8.19 -5.26
C SER A 211 10.06 7.34 -4.52
N LYS A 212 9.88 7.57 -3.22
CA LYS A 212 8.93 6.77 -2.42
C LYS A 212 7.49 6.80 -2.96
N LYS A 213 7.07 7.89 -3.60
CA LYS A 213 5.74 8.00 -4.21
C LYS A 213 5.64 7.25 -5.52
N ASP A 214 6.74 7.20 -6.27
CA ASP A 214 6.83 6.47 -7.52
C ASP A 214 6.91 4.94 -7.32
N TRP A 215 6.95 4.47 -6.07
CA TRP A 215 6.78 3.05 -5.77
C TRP A 215 5.42 2.51 -6.20
N LEU A 216 4.42 3.39 -6.36
CA LEU A 216 3.11 3.05 -6.93
C LEU A 216 3.23 2.70 -8.42
N ILE A 217 4.14 3.35 -9.15
CA ILE A 217 4.24 3.29 -10.61
C ILE A 217 4.74 1.92 -11.07
N ILE A 218 4.13 1.40 -12.12
CA ILE A 218 4.63 0.23 -12.87
C ILE A 218 5.88 0.63 -13.65
N PRO A 219 6.98 -0.13 -13.61
CA PRO A 219 8.21 0.22 -14.33
C PRO A 219 7.96 0.53 -15.80
N HIS A 220 8.51 1.62 -16.30
CA HIS A 220 8.44 2.03 -17.69
C HIS A 220 9.80 2.52 -18.22
N THR A 221 9.94 2.66 -19.53
CA THR A 221 11.23 2.95 -20.16
C THR A 221 11.68 4.40 -20.05
N ASN A 222 10.75 5.32 -19.79
CA ASN A 222 11.02 6.77 -19.78
C ASN A 222 11.51 7.27 -18.42
N VAL A 223 12.73 6.84 -18.02
CA VAL A 223 13.44 7.27 -16.81
C VAL A 223 14.94 7.29 -17.10
N ASP A 224 15.70 7.97 -16.25
CA ASP A 224 17.17 8.05 -16.36
C ASP A 224 17.84 6.77 -15.86
N TRP A 225 17.95 5.80 -16.74
CA TRP A 225 18.53 4.49 -16.46
C TRP A 225 20.01 4.56 -16.17
N MET A 226 20.44 4.01 -15.03
CA MET A 226 21.83 3.91 -14.59
C MET A 226 22.47 2.58 -14.99
N GLY A 227 23.77 2.58 -15.27
CA GLY A 227 24.56 1.35 -15.33
C GLY A 227 24.78 0.75 -13.95
N TYR A 228 25.25 -0.50 -13.91
CA TYR A 228 25.43 -1.28 -12.70
C TYR A 228 26.29 -0.61 -11.64
N GLU A 229 27.47 -0.09 -12.00
CA GLU A 229 28.41 0.51 -11.04
C GLU A 229 27.83 1.77 -10.39
N LYS A 230 27.27 2.68 -11.20
CA LYS A 230 26.60 3.88 -10.69
C LYS A 230 25.42 3.52 -9.76
N TYR A 231 24.64 2.52 -10.13
CA TYR A 231 23.53 2.04 -9.31
C TYR A 231 24.00 1.50 -7.94
N LEU A 232 25.12 0.73 -7.90
CA LEU A 232 25.68 0.24 -6.64
C LEU A 232 26.12 1.40 -5.74
N GLU A 233 26.78 2.41 -6.30
CA GLU A 233 27.21 3.60 -5.57
C GLU A 233 26.00 4.34 -4.96
N GLU A 234 24.99 4.65 -5.75
CA GLU A 234 23.78 5.34 -5.29
C GLU A 234 22.99 4.52 -4.26
N SER A 235 22.88 3.19 -4.46
CA SER A 235 22.14 2.33 -3.55
C SER A 235 22.81 2.17 -2.18
N LYS A 236 24.15 2.32 -2.10
CA LYS A 236 24.92 2.20 -0.87
C LYS A 236 24.41 3.12 0.24
N THR A 237 24.06 4.35 -0.08
CA THR A 237 23.54 5.33 0.87
C THR A 237 22.24 4.91 1.53
N TYR A 238 21.39 4.14 0.83
CA TYR A 238 20.15 3.57 1.38
C TYR A 238 20.46 2.40 2.32
N LEU A 239 21.34 1.50 1.90
CA LEU A 239 21.70 0.30 2.65
C LEU A 239 22.39 0.64 3.98
N GLU A 240 23.30 1.61 3.98
CA GLU A 240 23.99 2.12 5.18
C GLU A 240 22.98 2.69 6.21
N ARG A 241 21.88 3.26 5.76
CA ARG A 241 20.78 3.74 6.62
C ARG A 241 19.80 2.64 7.03
N GLN A 242 20.10 1.37 6.75
CA GLN A 242 19.21 0.22 6.94
C GLN A 242 17.84 0.43 6.28
N PHE A 243 17.86 0.96 5.08
CA PHE A 243 16.68 1.18 4.26
C PHE A 243 16.78 0.35 2.97
N SER A 244 15.74 -0.44 2.70
CA SER A 244 15.60 -1.25 1.48
C SER A 244 14.87 -0.43 0.42
N PRO A 245 15.55 0.14 -0.59
CA PRO A 245 14.88 0.86 -1.66
C PRO A 245 14.13 -0.11 -2.58
N LEU A 246 12.95 0.32 -3.07
CA LEU A 246 12.36 -0.27 -4.25
C LEU A 246 13.11 0.24 -5.46
N CYS A 247 13.41 -0.64 -6.39
CA CYS A 247 14.20 -0.37 -7.58
C CYS A 247 13.53 -0.95 -8.83
N TRP A 248 13.85 -0.38 -9.96
CA TRP A 248 13.49 -0.94 -11.26
C TRP A 248 14.75 -1.45 -11.96
N MET A 249 14.60 -2.51 -12.74
CA MET A 249 15.64 -3.09 -13.56
C MET A 249 15.14 -3.27 -14.99
N LYS A 250 15.94 -2.86 -15.96
CA LYS A 250 15.76 -3.17 -17.37
C LYS A 250 16.81 -4.18 -17.79
N THR A 251 16.39 -5.39 -18.13
CA THR A 251 17.28 -6.46 -18.57
C THR A 251 17.89 -6.15 -19.94
N THR A 252 18.90 -6.92 -20.35
CA THR A 252 19.49 -6.84 -21.69
C THR A 252 18.48 -7.17 -22.81
N THR A 253 17.45 -7.94 -22.50
CA THR A 253 16.35 -8.25 -23.42
C THR A 253 15.26 -7.17 -23.46
N GLY A 254 15.40 -6.12 -22.65
CA GLY A 254 14.42 -5.01 -22.54
C GLY A 254 13.28 -5.27 -21.56
N GLU A 255 13.22 -6.42 -20.90
CA GLU A 255 12.21 -6.71 -19.86
C GLU A 255 12.38 -5.75 -18.67
N LEU A 256 11.27 -5.20 -18.17
CA LEU A 256 11.24 -4.32 -17.01
C LEU A 256 10.81 -5.12 -15.78
N LYS A 257 11.55 -4.99 -14.70
CA LYS A 257 11.29 -5.66 -13.43
C LYS A 257 11.27 -4.68 -12.27
N LYS A 258 10.42 -4.95 -11.31
CA LYS A 258 10.34 -4.24 -10.04
C LYS A 258 10.96 -5.10 -8.94
N PHE A 259 11.83 -4.53 -8.08
CA PHE A 259 12.45 -5.31 -7.02
C PHE A 259 12.83 -4.45 -5.83
N PHE A 260 13.01 -5.10 -4.67
CA PHE A 260 13.64 -4.49 -3.50
C PHE A 260 15.09 -4.91 -3.38
N LEU A 261 15.99 -3.93 -3.20
CA LEU A 261 17.34 -4.19 -2.75
C LEU A 261 17.36 -4.14 -1.22
N ILE A 262 17.58 -5.31 -0.59
CA ILE A 262 17.48 -5.40 0.87
C ILE A 262 18.85 -5.17 1.52
N TRP A 263 18.87 -4.48 2.68
CA TRP A 263 20.06 -4.24 3.50
C TRP A 263 20.39 -5.38 4.46
N TRP A 264 19.47 -6.33 4.63
CA TRP A 264 19.57 -7.50 5.52
C TRP A 264 19.63 -8.79 4.71
N GLY A 265 20.08 -9.92 5.32
CA GLY A 265 20.10 -11.24 4.65
C GLY A 265 21.30 -11.41 3.72
N ALA A 266 22.46 -10.94 4.17
CA ALA A 266 23.74 -11.24 3.54
C ALA A 266 24.21 -12.66 3.86
#